data_8b9caafd315821abef97fa45d4bfb96c
#
_entry.id   8b9caafd315821abef97fa45d4bfb96c
#
_cell.length_a   1.000
_cell.length_b   1.000
_cell.length_c   1.000
_cell.angle_alpha   90.00
_cell.angle_beta   90.00
_cell.angle_gamma   90.00
#
_symmetry.space_group_name_H-M   'P 1'
#
loop_
_entity.id
_entity.type
_entity.pdbx_description
1 polymer ?
#
loop_
_entity_poly.entity_id
_entity_poly.type
_entity_poly.pdbx_seq_one_letter_code
_entity_poly.pdbx_strand_id
1 'polypeptide(L)'
;MNDVFVVDILRTPIGKFGGTLSNERPDDLAAHVIKALINRNQQVDWNAIDEVILGAANQAGEDNRNVARMSLLLAGLPEHIPGYTVNRLCASGLQSMQNAFMAIRSGQADAIIAGGTESMTRAPFVMAKSEKAYSRVPEIYDTTIGWRFTNSKLSELHHPYSMGETAENVAEKYNISRDRQDQFAYESQLKWSQAQERGDFQDEIIPVSIPQRKKDDIIFDTDEHPRLSTIEVLGGLKPAFKKDGTVTAGNSSGINDGAAACLIVSEAFLKQHNLTPIARIKSIGVAGVDPAYMGIGPVPATQKALKNGQIEIGDIDVFELNEAFAAQAVACMDELAIDPSKVNNNGGSIAIGHPLGASGTRISATLLHQMKKNPKLKLGLATMCIGVGQGSAILFENAQ
;
A
#
# COMPACT_ATOMS: atom_id res chain seq x y z
N MET A 1 -9.39 -14.99 22.81
CA MET A 1 -9.17 -14.28 21.54
C MET A 1 -8.21 -15.12 20.71
N ASN A 2 -8.54 -15.38 19.44
CA ASN A 2 -7.72 -16.21 18.58
C ASN A 2 -6.42 -15.50 18.18
N ASP A 3 -5.31 -16.25 18.08
CA ASP A 3 -4.13 -15.74 17.41
C ASP A 3 -4.35 -15.74 15.90
N VAL A 4 -3.76 -14.77 15.22
CA VAL A 4 -4.00 -14.51 13.80
C VAL A 4 -2.69 -14.51 13.04
N PHE A 5 -2.62 -15.28 11.98
CA PHE A 5 -1.40 -15.55 11.24
C PHE A 5 -1.52 -15.19 9.76
N VAL A 6 -0.44 -14.72 9.19
CA VAL A 6 -0.26 -14.59 7.74
C VAL A 6 0.46 -15.82 7.24
N VAL A 7 -0.18 -16.57 6.34
CA VAL A 7 0.37 -17.79 5.74
C VAL A 7 1.21 -17.49 4.53
N ASP A 8 0.68 -16.67 3.63
CA ASP A 8 1.34 -16.27 2.39
C ASP A 8 0.89 -14.87 1.99
N ILE A 9 1.77 -14.14 1.30
CA ILE A 9 1.51 -12.79 0.83
C ILE A 9 2.25 -12.54 -0.47
N LEU A 10 1.54 -12.04 -1.49
CA LEU A 10 2.03 -11.89 -2.84
C LEU A 10 1.61 -10.55 -3.44
N ARG A 11 2.35 -10.10 -4.45
CA ARG A 11 2.02 -8.92 -5.23
C ARG A 11 2.35 -9.05 -6.71
N THR A 12 1.75 -8.24 -7.55
CA THR A 12 2.27 -7.99 -8.89
C THR A 12 3.56 -7.17 -8.83
N PRO A 13 4.37 -7.14 -9.87
CA PRO A 13 5.29 -6.02 -10.06
C PRO A 13 4.47 -4.73 -10.14
N ILE A 14 5.08 -3.61 -9.76
CA ILE A 14 4.43 -2.30 -9.76
C ILE A 14 4.71 -1.58 -11.07
N GLY A 15 3.63 -1.29 -11.83
CA GLY A 15 3.67 -0.51 -13.05
C GLY A 15 3.77 0.99 -12.77
N LYS A 16 4.45 1.72 -13.65
CA LYS A 16 4.41 3.18 -13.66
C LYS A 16 3.17 3.67 -14.42
N PHE A 17 2.79 4.91 -14.23
CA PHE A 17 1.69 5.56 -14.95
C PHE A 17 1.87 5.45 -16.47
N GLY A 18 0.86 4.91 -17.16
CA GLY A 18 0.91 4.66 -18.59
C GLY A 18 1.94 3.62 -19.05
N GLY A 19 2.46 2.81 -18.10
CA GLY A 19 3.47 1.77 -18.35
C GLY A 19 2.90 0.42 -18.77
N THR A 20 3.63 -0.63 -18.42
CA THR A 20 3.36 -2.01 -18.88
C THR A 20 1.99 -2.53 -18.42
N LEU A 21 1.49 -2.12 -17.23
CA LEU A 21 0.16 -2.48 -16.74
C LEU A 21 -0.98 -1.59 -17.25
N SER A 22 -0.73 -0.64 -18.14
CA SER A 22 -1.74 0.34 -18.59
C SER A 22 -2.98 -0.26 -19.24
N ASN A 23 -2.89 -1.45 -19.81
CA ASN A 23 -4.02 -2.16 -20.42
C ASN A 23 -4.66 -3.21 -19.48
N GLU A 24 -4.07 -3.44 -18.32
CA GLU A 24 -4.56 -4.43 -17.37
C GLU A 24 -5.58 -3.81 -16.41
N ARG A 25 -6.72 -4.48 -16.26
CA ARG A 25 -7.81 -4.02 -15.38
C ARG A 25 -7.45 -4.26 -13.90
N PRO A 26 -7.83 -3.39 -12.97
CA PRO A 26 -7.53 -3.58 -11.53
C PRO A 26 -8.20 -4.83 -10.95
N ASP A 27 -9.38 -5.22 -11.41
CA ASP A 27 -10.08 -6.43 -10.99
C ASP A 27 -9.38 -7.70 -11.50
N ASP A 28 -8.83 -7.70 -12.71
CA ASP A 28 -8.02 -8.80 -13.26
C ASP A 28 -6.66 -8.91 -12.54
N LEU A 29 -5.99 -7.81 -12.24
CA LEU A 29 -4.73 -7.81 -11.45
C LEU A 29 -4.95 -8.40 -10.05
N ALA A 30 -6.02 -8.02 -9.37
CA ALA A 30 -6.36 -8.59 -8.07
C ALA A 30 -6.70 -10.08 -8.16
N ALA A 31 -7.47 -10.48 -9.18
CA ALA A 31 -7.79 -11.89 -9.44
C ALA A 31 -6.52 -12.71 -9.72
N HIS A 32 -5.55 -12.14 -10.46
CA HIS A 32 -4.26 -12.76 -10.75
C HIS A 32 -3.49 -13.12 -9.48
N VAL A 33 -3.38 -12.18 -8.54
CA VAL A 33 -2.68 -12.40 -7.27
C VAL A 33 -3.43 -13.41 -6.38
N ILE A 34 -4.76 -13.34 -6.31
CA ILE A 34 -5.59 -14.32 -5.58
C ILE A 34 -5.38 -15.72 -6.18
N LYS A 35 -5.40 -15.86 -7.50
CA LYS A 35 -5.15 -17.14 -8.18
C LYS A 35 -3.74 -17.67 -7.89
N ALA A 36 -2.76 -16.80 -7.80
CA ALA A 36 -1.41 -17.18 -7.42
C ALA A 36 -1.32 -17.70 -5.97
N LEU A 37 -2.03 -17.09 -5.02
CA LEU A 37 -2.16 -17.60 -3.65
C LEU A 37 -2.77 -19.00 -3.64
N ILE A 38 -3.84 -19.23 -4.43
CA ILE A 38 -4.49 -20.55 -4.56
C ILE A 38 -3.49 -21.58 -5.07
N ASN A 39 -2.75 -21.26 -6.12
CA ASN A 39 -1.80 -22.18 -6.74
C ASN A 39 -0.60 -22.51 -5.83
N ARG A 40 -0.16 -21.57 -4.98
CA ARG A 40 0.96 -21.78 -4.05
C ARG A 40 0.58 -22.58 -2.81
N ASN A 41 -0.69 -22.55 -2.42
CA ASN A 41 -1.18 -23.12 -1.16
C ASN A 41 -2.21 -24.23 -1.41
N GLN A 42 -1.82 -25.25 -2.19
CA GLN A 42 -2.71 -26.34 -2.63
C GLN A 42 -3.27 -27.20 -1.50
N GLN A 43 -2.65 -27.16 -0.32
CA GLN A 43 -3.12 -27.85 0.89
C GLN A 43 -4.32 -27.16 1.57
N VAL A 44 -4.64 -25.93 1.17
CA VAL A 44 -5.78 -25.18 1.70
C VAL A 44 -7.07 -25.67 1.05
N ASP A 45 -8.10 -25.94 1.85
CA ASP A 45 -9.46 -26.09 1.32
C ASP A 45 -10.04 -24.69 1.02
N TRP A 46 -10.01 -24.30 -0.23
CA TRP A 46 -10.48 -22.99 -0.67
C TRP A 46 -12.01 -22.82 -0.56
N ASN A 47 -12.77 -23.91 -0.29
CA ASN A 47 -14.19 -23.78 0.07
C ASN A 47 -14.39 -23.30 1.52
N ALA A 48 -13.37 -23.41 2.36
CA ALA A 48 -13.41 -22.99 3.76
C ALA A 48 -12.95 -21.53 3.99
N ILE A 49 -12.78 -20.75 2.94
CA ILE A 49 -12.51 -19.32 3.04
C ILE A 49 -13.81 -18.59 3.43
N ASP A 50 -13.77 -17.82 4.52
CA ASP A 50 -14.94 -17.10 5.02
C ASP A 50 -15.26 -15.85 4.20
N GLU A 51 -14.22 -15.11 3.76
CA GLU A 51 -14.41 -13.84 3.07
C GLU A 51 -13.17 -13.38 2.30
N VAL A 52 -13.37 -12.52 1.28
CA VAL A 52 -12.32 -11.78 0.60
C VAL A 52 -12.50 -10.28 0.83
N ILE A 53 -11.47 -9.62 1.35
CA ILE A 53 -11.48 -8.17 1.64
C ILE A 53 -10.39 -7.49 0.83
N LEU A 54 -10.75 -6.64 -0.13
CA LEU A 54 -9.77 -5.89 -0.91
C LEU A 54 -9.90 -4.38 -0.69
N GLY A 55 -8.74 -3.72 -0.58
CA GLY A 55 -8.64 -2.27 -0.61
C GLY A 55 -8.67 -1.73 -2.03
N ALA A 56 -9.41 -0.64 -2.25
CA ALA A 56 -9.36 0.16 -3.47
C ALA A 56 -9.72 1.61 -3.12
N ALA A 57 -8.90 2.56 -3.55
CA ALA A 57 -9.07 3.96 -3.16
C ALA A 57 -9.97 4.72 -4.12
N ASN A 58 -9.88 4.49 -5.43
CA ASN A 58 -10.62 5.24 -6.44
C ASN A 58 -12.09 4.83 -6.49
N GLN A 59 -12.40 3.60 -6.79
CA GLN A 59 -13.75 3.02 -6.95
C GLN A 59 -14.65 3.73 -7.96
N ALA A 60 -14.10 4.51 -8.88
CA ALA A 60 -14.85 5.24 -9.90
C ALA A 60 -14.83 4.54 -11.28
N GLY A 61 -13.85 3.67 -11.51
CA GLY A 61 -13.62 2.98 -12.77
C GLY A 61 -14.02 1.51 -12.75
N GLU A 62 -13.13 0.67 -13.25
CA GLU A 62 -13.30 -0.79 -13.36
C GLU A 62 -13.25 -1.49 -11.99
N ASP A 63 -12.77 -0.80 -10.99
CA ASP A 63 -12.77 -1.14 -9.56
C ASP A 63 -14.06 -0.74 -8.82
N ASN A 64 -15.07 -0.24 -9.55
CA ASN A 64 -16.33 0.22 -8.96
C ASN A 64 -17.15 -0.94 -8.38
N ARG A 65 -18.20 -0.60 -7.64
CA ARG A 65 -19.11 -1.50 -6.91
C ARG A 65 -18.36 -2.27 -5.82
N ASN A 66 -17.81 -3.45 -6.13
CA ASN A 66 -17.18 -4.33 -5.16
C ASN A 66 -16.09 -5.13 -5.86
N VAL A 67 -14.89 -4.54 -6.00
CA VAL A 67 -13.77 -5.17 -6.68
C VAL A 67 -13.36 -6.48 -6.00
N ALA A 68 -13.50 -6.61 -4.68
CA ALA A 68 -13.20 -7.84 -3.96
C ALA A 68 -14.08 -9.01 -4.45
N ARG A 69 -15.39 -8.77 -4.54
CA ARG A 69 -16.32 -9.80 -5.02
C ARG A 69 -16.09 -10.16 -6.49
N MET A 70 -15.82 -9.17 -7.33
CA MET A 70 -15.52 -9.42 -8.74
C MET A 70 -14.23 -10.22 -8.90
N SER A 71 -13.18 -9.83 -8.22
CA SER A 71 -11.86 -10.47 -8.33
C SER A 71 -11.84 -11.92 -7.80
N LEU A 72 -12.55 -12.21 -6.70
CA LEU A 72 -12.62 -13.58 -6.19
C LEU A 72 -13.32 -14.52 -7.18
N LEU A 73 -14.37 -14.04 -7.87
CA LEU A 73 -15.07 -14.82 -8.90
C LEU A 73 -14.19 -15.02 -10.14
N LEU A 74 -13.47 -13.99 -10.58
CA LEU A 74 -12.49 -14.06 -11.67
C LEU A 74 -11.33 -15.00 -11.34
N ALA A 75 -10.93 -15.09 -10.06
CA ALA A 75 -9.91 -16.03 -9.60
C ALA A 75 -10.38 -17.48 -9.55
N GLY A 76 -11.69 -17.73 -9.66
CA GLY A 76 -12.30 -19.05 -9.63
C GLY A 76 -12.62 -19.58 -8.23
N LEU A 77 -12.67 -18.70 -7.22
CA LEU A 77 -13.15 -19.08 -5.89
C LEU A 77 -14.67 -19.38 -5.91
N PRO A 78 -15.16 -20.22 -5.01
CA PRO A 78 -16.57 -20.59 -4.93
C PRO A 78 -17.52 -19.41 -4.75
N GLU A 79 -18.69 -19.48 -5.36
CA GLU A 79 -19.70 -18.41 -5.34
C GLU A 79 -20.29 -18.14 -3.95
N HIS A 80 -20.23 -19.10 -3.02
CA HIS A 80 -20.71 -18.91 -1.65
C HIS A 80 -19.79 -18.03 -0.80
N ILE A 81 -18.53 -17.82 -1.21
CA ILE A 81 -17.60 -16.94 -0.48
C ILE A 81 -17.98 -15.48 -0.73
N PRO A 82 -18.37 -14.72 0.27
CA PRO A 82 -18.64 -13.31 0.13
C PRO A 82 -17.35 -12.50 -0.05
N GLY A 83 -17.50 -11.22 -0.37
CA GLY A 83 -16.37 -10.31 -0.39
C GLY A 83 -16.83 -8.87 -0.36
N TYR A 84 -16.01 -7.98 0.18
CA TYR A 84 -16.29 -6.55 0.17
C TYR A 84 -15.02 -5.71 -0.03
N THR A 85 -15.25 -4.50 -0.55
CA THR A 85 -14.19 -3.52 -0.77
C THR A 85 -14.15 -2.53 0.38
N VAL A 86 -12.93 -2.23 0.87
CA VAL A 86 -12.68 -1.21 1.89
C VAL A 86 -11.92 -0.04 1.29
N ASN A 87 -12.33 1.17 1.66
CA ASN A 87 -11.64 2.41 1.30
C ASN A 87 -11.16 3.15 2.55
N ARG A 88 -9.86 3.19 2.73
CA ARG A 88 -9.13 4.07 3.63
C ARG A 88 -8.03 4.78 2.84
N LEU A 89 -8.37 5.24 1.63
CA LEU A 89 -7.43 5.87 0.70
C LEU A 89 -6.13 5.06 0.56
N CYS A 90 -4.97 5.68 0.76
CA CYS A 90 -3.65 5.02 0.62
C CYS A 90 -3.51 3.74 1.46
N ALA A 91 -4.17 3.65 2.61
CA ALA A 91 -4.07 2.49 3.52
C ALA A 91 -5.18 1.45 3.31
N SER A 92 -5.92 1.46 2.20
CA SER A 92 -7.01 0.52 1.98
C SER A 92 -6.56 -0.94 2.05
N GLY A 93 -5.41 -1.29 1.46
CA GLY A 93 -4.82 -2.63 1.56
C GLY A 93 -4.37 -3.00 2.97
N LEU A 94 -3.83 -2.05 3.74
CA LEU A 94 -3.48 -2.30 5.14
C LEU A 94 -4.75 -2.47 6.00
N GLN A 95 -5.80 -1.68 5.69
CA GLN A 95 -7.10 -1.77 6.37
C GLN A 95 -7.80 -3.11 6.09
N SER A 96 -7.67 -3.66 4.88
CA SER A 96 -8.21 -5.00 4.58
C SER A 96 -7.60 -6.07 5.48
N MET A 97 -6.26 -6.02 5.69
CA MET A 97 -5.55 -6.90 6.62
C MET A 97 -5.98 -6.68 8.08
N GLN A 98 -6.19 -5.42 8.50
CA GLN A 98 -6.70 -5.11 9.83
C GLN A 98 -8.13 -5.62 10.05
N ASN A 99 -8.99 -5.54 9.03
CA ASN A 99 -10.35 -6.08 9.11
C ASN A 99 -10.33 -7.61 9.24
N ALA A 100 -9.48 -8.30 8.46
CA ALA A 100 -9.28 -9.73 8.58
C ALA A 100 -8.76 -10.12 9.98
N PHE A 101 -7.76 -9.37 10.49
CA PHE A 101 -7.27 -9.55 11.86
C PHE A 101 -8.38 -9.42 12.90
N MET A 102 -9.22 -8.39 12.81
CA MET A 102 -10.30 -8.16 13.77
C MET A 102 -11.37 -9.26 13.71
N ALA A 103 -11.78 -9.68 12.51
CA ALA A 103 -12.77 -10.73 12.32
C ALA A 103 -12.30 -12.07 12.88
N ILE A 104 -11.07 -12.50 12.56
CA ILE A 104 -10.50 -13.76 13.05
C ILE A 104 -10.26 -13.70 14.56
N ARG A 105 -9.71 -12.61 15.07
CA ARG A 105 -9.43 -12.44 16.49
C ARG A 105 -10.70 -12.47 17.36
N SER A 106 -11.82 -12.00 16.82
CA SER A 106 -13.14 -12.05 17.49
C SER A 106 -13.87 -13.39 17.32
N GLY A 107 -13.34 -14.32 16.50
CA GLY A 107 -13.97 -15.62 16.24
C GLY A 107 -15.12 -15.57 15.25
N GLN A 108 -15.21 -14.53 14.41
CA GLN A 108 -16.23 -14.39 13.34
C GLN A 108 -15.79 -15.07 12.05
N ALA A 109 -14.49 -15.36 11.90
CA ALA A 109 -13.90 -16.01 10.74
C ALA A 109 -12.67 -16.82 11.16
N ASP A 110 -12.30 -17.81 10.34
CA ASP A 110 -11.09 -18.60 10.50
C ASP A 110 -10.08 -18.38 9.36
N ALA A 111 -10.53 -18.04 8.16
CA ALA A 111 -9.66 -17.81 7.01
C ALA A 111 -10.19 -16.71 6.09
N ILE A 112 -9.38 -15.69 5.85
CA ILE A 112 -9.72 -14.53 5.01
C ILE A 112 -8.59 -14.25 4.03
N ILE A 113 -8.95 -14.00 2.77
CA ILE A 113 -8.02 -13.37 1.82
C ILE A 113 -8.16 -11.85 1.97
N ALA A 114 -7.08 -11.20 2.37
CA ALA A 114 -7.00 -9.74 2.45
C ALA A 114 -6.01 -9.20 1.42
N GLY A 115 -6.25 -7.99 0.92
CA GLY A 115 -5.36 -7.43 -0.09
C GLY A 115 -5.82 -6.06 -0.56
N GLY A 116 -5.38 -5.69 -1.76
CA GLY A 116 -5.84 -4.49 -2.43
C GLY A 116 -5.32 -4.36 -3.85
N THR A 117 -5.96 -3.51 -4.61
CA THR A 117 -5.62 -3.21 -6.00
C THR A 117 -5.82 -1.74 -6.29
N GLU A 118 -5.03 -1.22 -7.19
CA GLU A 118 -5.23 0.10 -7.77
C GLU A 118 -4.67 0.15 -9.20
N SER A 119 -5.44 0.69 -10.13
CA SER A 119 -4.89 1.16 -11.39
C SER A 119 -5.13 2.67 -11.48
N MET A 120 -4.09 3.43 -11.18
CA MET A 120 -4.15 4.89 -11.28
C MET A 120 -4.08 5.35 -12.74
N THR A 121 -3.48 4.53 -13.60
CA THR A 121 -3.46 4.77 -15.06
C THR A 121 -4.87 4.70 -15.68
N ARG A 122 -5.70 3.79 -15.21
CA ARG A 122 -7.06 3.56 -15.75
C ARG A 122 -8.15 4.29 -14.96
N ALA A 123 -7.76 5.16 -14.04
CA ALA A 123 -8.68 6.00 -13.29
C ALA A 123 -9.48 6.89 -14.28
N PRO A 124 -10.83 6.82 -14.27
CA PRO A 124 -11.64 7.47 -15.28
C PRO A 124 -11.79 8.98 -15.04
N PHE A 125 -12.20 9.69 -16.08
CA PHE A 125 -12.81 11.00 -15.91
C PHE A 125 -14.24 10.85 -15.38
N VAL A 126 -14.64 11.73 -14.45
CA VAL A 126 -15.99 11.77 -13.88
C VAL A 126 -16.62 13.15 -14.04
N MET A 127 -17.92 13.16 -14.21
CA MET A 127 -18.72 14.37 -14.41
C MET A 127 -19.96 14.31 -13.55
N ALA A 128 -20.24 15.35 -12.76
CA ALA A 128 -21.50 15.46 -12.02
C ALA A 128 -22.68 15.69 -12.98
N LYS A 129 -23.87 15.27 -12.52
CA LYS A 129 -25.10 15.75 -13.17
C LYS A 129 -25.26 17.24 -12.94
N SER A 130 -25.76 17.95 -13.98
CA SER A 130 -26.02 19.38 -13.85
C SER A 130 -27.09 19.65 -12.79
N GLU A 131 -26.82 20.56 -11.87
CA GLU A 131 -27.78 21.04 -10.88
C GLU A 131 -28.74 22.09 -11.45
N LYS A 132 -28.37 22.74 -12.56
CA LYS A 132 -29.16 23.79 -13.22
C LYS A 132 -29.69 23.31 -14.56
N ALA A 133 -30.96 23.61 -14.82
CA ALA A 133 -31.55 23.41 -16.14
C ALA A 133 -30.75 24.19 -17.19
N TYR A 134 -30.58 23.59 -18.38
CA TYR A 134 -29.87 24.20 -19.52
C TYR A 134 -28.40 24.57 -19.24
N SER A 135 -27.73 23.88 -18.33
CA SER A 135 -26.28 24.05 -18.14
C SER A 135 -25.54 23.80 -19.46
N ARG A 136 -24.61 24.69 -19.78
CA ARG A 136 -23.84 24.65 -21.04
C ARG A 136 -22.40 24.25 -20.88
N VAL A 137 -21.92 24.15 -19.64
CA VAL A 137 -20.52 23.82 -19.32
C VAL A 137 -20.51 22.69 -18.32
N PRO A 138 -20.13 21.47 -18.71
CA PRO A 138 -19.90 20.38 -17.78
C PRO A 138 -18.55 20.59 -17.05
N GLU A 139 -18.51 20.21 -15.79
CA GLU A 139 -17.28 20.11 -15.02
C GLU A 139 -16.82 18.66 -15.01
N ILE A 140 -15.61 18.39 -15.50
CA ILE A 140 -15.02 17.06 -15.63
C ILE A 140 -13.77 16.99 -14.77
N TYR A 141 -13.66 15.95 -13.95
CA TYR A 141 -12.53 15.69 -13.07
C TYR A 141 -11.78 14.44 -13.52
N ASP A 142 -10.46 14.51 -13.54
CA ASP A 142 -9.58 13.34 -13.57
C ASP A 142 -9.54 12.73 -12.16
N THR A 143 -9.80 11.41 -12.05
CA THR A 143 -9.83 10.72 -10.76
C THR A 143 -8.52 10.01 -10.42
N THR A 144 -7.49 10.17 -11.23
CA THR A 144 -6.16 9.58 -11.00
C THR A 144 -5.60 9.96 -9.62
N ILE A 145 -5.65 11.25 -9.28
CA ILE A 145 -5.20 11.79 -8.00
C ILE A 145 -5.90 13.12 -7.72
N GLY A 146 -5.99 13.50 -6.46
CA GLY A 146 -6.51 14.79 -6.06
C GLY A 146 -8.00 14.82 -5.71
N TRP A 147 -8.48 16.02 -5.46
CA TRP A 147 -9.85 16.28 -5.05
C TRP A 147 -10.81 16.32 -6.24
N ARG A 148 -12.01 15.79 -6.04
CA ARG A 148 -13.15 15.89 -6.94
C ARG A 148 -14.43 16.06 -6.14
N PHE A 149 -15.40 16.81 -6.67
CA PHE A 149 -16.68 17.08 -5.98
C PHE A 149 -16.50 17.56 -4.54
N THR A 150 -15.53 18.47 -4.33
CA THR A 150 -15.15 18.92 -2.98
C THR A 150 -16.32 19.59 -2.28
N ASN A 151 -16.63 19.16 -1.04
CA ASN A 151 -17.67 19.74 -0.23
C ASN A 151 -17.23 21.14 0.26
N SER A 152 -17.99 22.19 -0.07
CA SER A 152 -17.68 23.57 0.31
C SER A 152 -17.57 23.76 1.82
N LYS A 153 -18.45 23.14 2.60
CA LYS A 153 -18.40 23.22 4.07
C LYS A 153 -17.16 22.58 4.65
N LEU A 154 -16.69 21.48 4.03
CA LEU A 154 -15.42 20.86 4.43
C LEU A 154 -14.25 21.78 4.09
N SER A 155 -14.29 22.43 2.92
CA SER A 155 -13.23 23.36 2.50
C SER A 155 -13.13 24.62 3.37
N GLU A 156 -14.25 25.07 3.96
CA GLU A 156 -14.26 26.16 4.93
C GLU A 156 -13.57 25.79 6.26
N LEU A 157 -13.67 24.52 6.67
CA LEU A 157 -13.07 23.99 7.91
C LEU A 157 -11.62 23.53 7.70
N HIS A 158 -11.36 22.87 6.58
CA HIS A 158 -10.07 22.29 6.23
C HIS A 158 -9.79 22.53 4.75
N HIS A 159 -8.77 23.32 4.46
CA HIS A 159 -8.39 23.59 3.08
C HIS A 159 -8.07 22.29 2.35
N PRO A 160 -8.62 22.05 1.13
CA PRO A 160 -8.42 20.82 0.37
C PRO A 160 -7.05 20.82 -0.34
N TYR A 161 -5.98 20.80 0.44
CA TYR A 161 -4.62 20.73 -0.08
C TYR A 161 -4.44 19.52 -0.99
N SER A 162 -3.68 19.66 -2.06
CA SER A 162 -3.14 18.52 -2.78
C SER A 162 -2.16 17.74 -1.90
N MET A 163 -1.90 16.49 -2.22
CA MET A 163 -0.99 15.67 -1.40
C MET A 163 0.43 16.25 -1.33
N GLY A 164 0.93 16.81 -2.44
CA GLY A 164 2.24 17.47 -2.44
C GLY A 164 2.29 18.75 -1.58
N GLU A 165 1.22 19.54 -1.56
CA GLU A 165 1.13 20.70 -0.65
C GLU A 165 1.13 20.26 0.83
N THR A 166 0.48 19.15 1.18
CA THR A 166 0.57 18.62 2.55
C THR A 166 1.99 18.16 2.90
N ALA A 167 2.75 17.68 1.92
CA ALA A 167 4.16 17.32 2.11
C ALA A 167 5.04 18.55 2.33
N GLU A 168 4.78 19.64 1.59
CA GLU A 168 5.45 20.94 1.83
C GLU A 168 5.12 21.48 3.23
N ASN A 169 3.86 21.38 3.69
CA ASN A 169 3.47 21.77 5.03
C ASN A 169 4.24 20.98 6.10
N VAL A 170 4.42 19.68 5.89
CA VAL A 170 5.23 18.82 6.79
C VAL A 170 6.69 19.25 6.75
N ALA A 171 7.27 19.45 5.55
CA ALA A 171 8.66 19.88 5.41
C ALA A 171 8.93 21.21 6.16
N GLU A 172 8.02 22.18 6.03
CA GLU A 172 8.11 23.46 6.71
C GLU A 172 7.98 23.32 8.24
N LYS A 173 6.93 22.62 8.71
CA LYS A 173 6.66 22.48 10.15
C LYS A 173 7.74 21.71 10.91
N TYR A 174 8.31 20.66 10.29
CA TYR A 174 9.31 19.79 10.90
C TYR A 174 10.75 20.13 10.47
N ASN A 175 10.94 21.23 9.74
CA ASN A 175 12.24 21.71 9.27
C ASN A 175 13.02 20.66 8.46
N ILE A 176 12.35 19.92 7.57
CA ILE A 176 12.98 18.92 6.72
C ILE A 176 13.53 19.61 5.46
N SER A 177 14.85 19.75 5.39
CA SER A 177 15.50 20.42 4.27
C SER A 177 15.36 19.64 2.97
N ARG A 178 15.53 20.34 1.84
CA ARG A 178 15.56 19.74 0.51
C ARG A 178 16.65 18.67 0.41
N ASP A 179 17.83 18.92 0.92
CA ASP A 179 18.96 17.99 0.86
C ASP A 179 18.67 16.68 1.61
N ARG A 180 18.02 16.76 2.78
CA ARG A 180 17.60 15.56 3.52
C ARG A 180 16.55 14.75 2.74
N GLN A 181 15.62 15.42 2.06
CA GLN A 181 14.60 14.76 1.24
C GLN A 181 15.23 14.06 0.04
N ASP A 182 16.13 14.72 -0.67
CA ASP A 182 16.80 14.16 -1.84
C ASP A 182 17.76 13.00 -1.45
N GLN A 183 18.46 13.13 -0.33
CA GLN A 183 19.31 12.05 0.20
C GLN A 183 18.46 10.81 0.55
N PHE A 184 17.34 10.98 1.24
CA PHE A 184 16.43 9.88 1.55
C PHE A 184 15.88 9.21 0.30
N ALA A 185 15.48 10.00 -0.71
CA ALA A 185 14.99 9.48 -1.98
C ALA A 185 16.07 8.71 -2.75
N TYR A 186 17.29 9.21 -2.78
CA TYR A 186 18.44 8.52 -3.36
C TYR A 186 18.69 7.17 -2.67
N GLU A 187 18.69 7.15 -1.33
CA GLU A 187 18.89 5.93 -0.56
C GLU A 187 17.79 4.89 -0.80
N SER A 188 16.53 5.32 -0.93
CA SER A 188 15.42 4.42 -1.29
C SER A 188 15.66 3.73 -2.64
N GLN A 189 16.08 4.49 -3.67
CA GLN A 189 16.41 3.96 -4.99
C GLN A 189 17.61 3.02 -4.95
N LEU A 190 18.65 3.37 -4.19
CA LEU A 190 19.85 2.55 -4.05
C LEU A 190 19.54 1.22 -3.35
N LYS A 191 18.78 1.26 -2.25
CA LYS A 191 18.33 0.07 -1.53
C LYS A 191 17.51 -0.87 -2.43
N TRP A 192 16.62 -0.32 -3.25
CA TRP A 192 15.87 -1.12 -4.22
C TRP A 192 16.79 -1.79 -5.25
N SER A 193 17.73 -1.05 -5.85
CA SER A 193 18.67 -1.59 -6.83
C SER A 193 19.47 -2.75 -6.26
N GLN A 194 19.99 -2.59 -5.05
CA GLN A 194 20.73 -3.62 -4.35
C GLN A 194 19.88 -4.84 -4.00
N ALA A 195 18.61 -4.62 -3.58
CA ALA A 195 17.67 -5.71 -3.28
C ALA A 195 17.31 -6.49 -4.55
N GLN A 196 17.10 -5.80 -5.67
CA GLN A 196 16.86 -6.42 -6.97
C GLN A 196 18.03 -7.30 -7.42
N GLU A 197 19.28 -6.81 -7.28
CA GLU A 197 20.49 -7.58 -7.60
C GLU A 197 20.64 -8.84 -6.72
N ARG A 198 20.24 -8.77 -5.44
CA ARG A 198 20.22 -9.92 -4.52
C ARG A 198 19.06 -10.89 -4.78
N GLY A 199 18.07 -10.52 -5.60
CA GLY A 199 16.85 -11.32 -5.83
C GLY A 199 15.87 -11.33 -4.65
N ASP A 200 15.86 -10.27 -3.84
CA ASP A 200 15.05 -10.21 -2.62
C ASP A 200 13.54 -10.20 -2.88
N PHE A 201 13.11 -9.78 -4.07
CA PHE A 201 11.69 -9.70 -4.47
C PHE A 201 11.13 -10.96 -5.13
N GLN A 202 11.96 -11.98 -5.42
CA GLN A 202 11.54 -13.16 -6.21
C GLN A 202 10.41 -13.97 -5.56
N ASP A 203 10.34 -13.99 -4.22
CA ASP A 203 9.33 -14.76 -3.50
C ASP A 203 8.00 -14.01 -3.34
N GLU A 204 8.01 -12.67 -3.46
CA GLU A 204 6.81 -11.84 -3.29
C GLU A 204 6.16 -11.45 -4.62
N ILE A 205 6.94 -11.31 -5.70
CA ILE A 205 6.44 -10.88 -7.02
C ILE A 205 5.91 -12.07 -7.82
N ILE A 206 4.68 -11.92 -8.31
CA ILE A 206 4.07 -12.84 -9.29
C ILE A 206 4.10 -12.17 -10.66
N PRO A 207 4.80 -12.75 -11.64
CA PRO A 207 4.86 -12.20 -13.00
C PRO A 207 3.46 -12.09 -13.63
N VAL A 208 3.23 -10.99 -14.37
CA VAL A 208 2.02 -10.75 -15.14
C VAL A 208 2.32 -10.94 -16.62
N SER A 209 1.58 -11.83 -17.29
CA SER A 209 1.68 -12.01 -18.74
C SER A 209 0.82 -10.96 -19.44
N ILE A 210 1.46 -10.11 -20.25
CA ILE A 210 0.80 -9.03 -21.01
C ILE A 210 0.67 -9.46 -22.47
N PRO A 211 -0.54 -9.77 -22.94
CA PRO A 211 -0.76 -10.22 -24.31
C PRO A 211 -0.31 -9.21 -25.36
N GLN A 212 0.40 -9.66 -26.36
CA GLN A 212 0.86 -8.86 -27.48
C GLN A 212 0.18 -9.25 -28.77
N ARG A 213 -0.24 -8.27 -29.57
CA ARG A 213 -0.81 -8.55 -30.91
C ARG A 213 0.28 -9.10 -31.85
N LYS A 214 0.15 -10.38 -32.27
CA LYS A 214 1.07 -11.06 -33.20
C LYS A 214 2.54 -11.16 -32.73
N LYS A 215 2.77 -11.20 -31.44
CA LYS A 215 4.08 -11.42 -30.81
C LYS A 215 3.87 -12.26 -29.56
N ASP A 216 4.96 -12.78 -29.01
CA ASP A 216 4.95 -13.43 -27.69
C ASP A 216 4.56 -12.44 -26.61
N ASP A 217 3.90 -12.91 -25.57
CA ASP A 217 3.51 -12.10 -24.41
C ASP A 217 4.73 -11.48 -23.74
N ILE A 218 4.57 -10.28 -23.24
CA ILE A 218 5.58 -9.69 -22.34
C ILE A 218 5.36 -10.28 -20.96
N ILE A 219 6.41 -10.87 -20.38
CA ILE A 219 6.40 -11.29 -18.99
C ILE A 219 6.88 -10.11 -18.15
N PHE A 220 5.95 -9.49 -17.46
CA PHE A 220 6.24 -8.37 -16.55
C PHE A 220 6.48 -8.93 -15.13
N ASP A 221 7.72 -8.96 -14.68
CA ASP A 221 8.20 -9.62 -13.47
C ASP A 221 9.05 -8.73 -12.56
N THR A 222 9.23 -7.49 -12.93
CA THR A 222 10.09 -6.53 -12.22
C THR A 222 9.38 -5.18 -12.09
N ASP A 223 9.53 -4.53 -10.93
CA ASP A 223 8.97 -3.19 -10.69
C ASP A 223 9.50 -2.19 -11.73
N GLU A 224 8.61 -1.45 -12.37
CA GLU A 224 8.92 -0.57 -13.51
C GLU A 224 9.19 0.88 -13.09
N HIS A 225 8.80 1.25 -11.87
CA HIS A 225 8.91 2.62 -11.39
C HIS A 225 10.34 3.05 -11.00
N PRO A 226 11.23 2.16 -10.51
CA PRO A 226 12.54 2.54 -10.03
C PRO A 226 13.38 3.26 -11.08
N ARG A 227 14.08 4.32 -10.64
CA ARG A 227 14.90 5.20 -11.48
C ARG A 227 16.07 5.77 -10.69
N LEU A 228 17.05 4.92 -10.39
CA LEU A 228 18.26 5.36 -9.69
C LEU A 228 18.92 6.51 -10.44
N SER A 229 19.19 7.58 -9.72
CA SER A 229 19.79 8.82 -10.23
C SER A 229 20.90 9.25 -9.28
N THR A 230 21.56 10.39 -9.56
CA THR A 230 22.55 10.95 -8.63
C THR A 230 21.95 12.05 -7.77
N ILE A 231 22.59 12.38 -6.66
CA ILE A 231 22.16 13.48 -5.77
C ILE A 231 22.15 14.82 -6.52
N GLU A 232 23.12 15.05 -7.42
CA GLU A 232 23.19 16.27 -8.21
C GLU A 232 22.00 16.41 -9.16
N VAL A 233 21.56 15.31 -9.77
CA VAL A 233 20.37 15.29 -10.64
C VAL A 233 19.11 15.55 -9.82
N LEU A 234 18.97 14.93 -8.65
CA LEU A 234 17.84 15.18 -7.74
C LEU A 234 17.82 16.65 -7.29
N GLY A 235 18.96 17.20 -6.86
CA GLY A 235 19.11 18.59 -6.45
C GLY A 235 18.75 19.61 -7.55
N GLY A 236 18.93 19.23 -8.82
CA GLY A 236 18.55 20.04 -10.00
C GLY A 236 17.05 20.06 -10.32
N LEU A 237 16.24 19.21 -9.71
CA LEU A 237 14.79 19.16 -9.97
C LEU A 237 14.07 20.37 -9.35
N LYS A 238 13.11 20.91 -10.12
CA LYS A 238 12.28 22.02 -9.64
C LYS A 238 11.22 21.53 -8.65
N PRO A 239 10.87 22.34 -7.64
CA PRO A 239 9.69 22.07 -6.81
C PRO A 239 8.42 21.89 -7.66
N ALA A 240 7.61 20.89 -7.30
CA ALA A 240 6.46 20.48 -8.11
C ALA A 240 5.13 21.03 -7.60
N PHE A 241 5.02 21.39 -6.32
CA PHE A 241 3.73 21.65 -5.67
C PHE A 241 3.62 23.06 -5.06
N LYS A 242 4.73 23.71 -4.71
CA LYS A 242 4.77 25.04 -4.14
C LYS A 242 5.90 25.82 -4.80
N LYS A 243 5.65 27.10 -5.16
CA LYS A 243 6.73 27.98 -5.63
C LYS A 243 7.77 28.10 -4.50
N ASP A 244 9.04 27.93 -4.84
CA ASP A 244 10.16 27.95 -3.89
C ASP A 244 10.03 26.88 -2.78
N GLY A 245 9.28 25.78 -3.05
CA GLY A 245 9.14 24.63 -2.18
C GLY A 245 10.33 23.66 -2.24
N THR A 246 10.19 22.52 -1.57
CA THR A 246 11.25 21.50 -1.44
C THR A 246 10.86 20.14 -2.01
N VAL A 247 9.56 19.90 -2.21
CA VAL A 247 9.02 18.62 -2.70
C VAL A 247 9.05 18.59 -4.22
N THR A 248 9.68 17.55 -4.76
CA THR A 248 9.89 17.35 -6.21
C THR A 248 9.37 16.01 -6.66
N ALA A 249 9.32 15.79 -7.98
CA ALA A 249 9.04 14.46 -8.52
C ALA A 249 10.10 13.42 -8.16
N GLY A 250 11.32 13.83 -7.81
CA GLY A 250 12.41 12.93 -7.43
C GLY A 250 12.35 12.45 -5.99
N ASN A 251 11.74 13.23 -5.08
CA ASN A 251 11.61 12.91 -3.66
C ASN A 251 10.16 12.62 -3.24
N SER A 252 9.33 12.23 -4.21
CA SER A 252 7.93 11.80 -4.04
C SER A 252 7.72 10.42 -4.66
N SER A 253 6.75 9.67 -4.15
CA SER A 253 6.28 8.45 -4.80
C SER A 253 5.60 8.76 -6.14
N GLY A 254 5.51 7.76 -7.00
CA GLY A 254 4.86 7.88 -8.30
C GLY A 254 3.35 7.65 -8.28
N ILE A 255 2.76 7.81 -9.47
CA ILE A 255 1.44 7.33 -9.83
C ILE A 255 1.63 5.93 -10.41
N ASN A 256 0.99 4.91 -9.84
CA ASN A 256 1.34 3.53 -10.10
C ASN A 256 0.12 2.61 -10.17
N ASP A 257 0.35 1.44 -10.78
CA ASP A 257 -0.62 0.37 -10.94
C ASP A 257 -0.10 -0.91 -10.26
N GLY A 258 -0.99 -1.69 -9.64
CA GLY A 258 -0.61 -2.96 -9.05
C GLY A 258 -1.66 -3.55 -8.11
N ALA A 259 -1.43 -4.80 -7.71
CA ALA A 259 -2.25 -5.53 -6.76
C ALA A 259 -1.39 -6.35 -5.80
N ALA A 260 -1.93 -6.60 -4.60
CA ALA A 260 -1.32 -7.47 -3.61
C ALA A 260 -2.42 -8.20 -2.81
N ALA A 261 -2.16 -9.42 -2.38
CA ALA A 261 -3.08 -10.19 -1.55
C ALA A 261 -2.32 -11.13 -0.61
N CYS A 262 -2.96 -11.46 0.51
CA CYS A 262 -2.44 -12.39 1.52
C CYS A 262 -3.54 -13.31 2.05
N LEU A 263 -3.14 -14.48 2.53
CA LEU A 263 -3.99 -15.41 3.26
C LEU A 263 -3.75 -15.22 4.76
N ILE A 264 -4.79 -14.81 5.47
CA ILE A 264 -4.77 -14.58 6.93
C ILE A 264 -5.72 -15.58 7.58
N VAL A 265 -5.21 -16.28 8.62
CA VAL A 265 -5.95 -17.41 9.21
C VAL A 265 -5.85 -17.44 10.74
N SER A 266 -6.79 -18.16 11.38
CA SER A 266 -6.73 -18.52 12.79
C SER A 266 -5.72 -19.63 13.06
N GLU A 267 -5.32 -19.81 14.33
CA GLU A 267 -4.48 -20.93 14.74
C GLU A 267 -5.16 -22.29 14.48
N ALA A 268 -6.49 -22.35 14.62
CA ALA A 268 -7.25 -23.57 14.36
C ALA A 268 -7.17 -23.97 12.86
N PHE A 269 -7.35 -23.00 11.97
CA PHE A 269 -7.23 -23.22 10.51
C PHE A 269 -5.80 -23.63 10.12
N LEU A 270 -4.77 -22.98 10.71
CA LEU A 270 -3.37 -23.38 10.53
C LEU A 270 -3.14 -24.86 10.81
N LYS A 271 -3.60 -25.32 11.98
CA LYS A 271 -3.42 -26.70 12.43
C LYS A 271 -4.20 -27.69 11.56
N GLN A 272 -5.45 -27.35 11.23
CA GLN A 272 -6.32 -28.18 10.40
C GLN A 272 -5.73 -28.44 9.01
N HIS A 273 -5.10 -27.43 8.41
CA HIS A 273 -4.54 -27.51 7.04
C HIS A 273 -3.03 -27.72 7.02
N ASN A 274 -2.40 -27.97 8.18
CA ASN A 274 -0.94 -28.16 8.32
C ASN A 274 -0.14 -27.06 7.61
N LEU A 275 -0.51 -25.78 7.86
CA LEU A 275 0.12 -24.63 7.24
C LEU A 275 1.28 -24.10 8.10
N THR A 276 2.30 -23.56 7.44
CA THR A 276 3.40 -22.84 8.11
C THR A 276 3.21 -21.34 7.93
N PRO A 277 2.98 -20.57 9.01
CA PRO A 277 2.79 -19.14 8.89
C PRO A 277 4.11 -18.41 8.66
N ILE A 278 4.06 -17.28 7.95
CA ILE A 278 5.21 -16.36 7.83
C ILE A 278 5.32 -15.51 9.10
N ALA A 279 4.19 -15.00 9.58
CA ALA A 279 4.16 -14.12 10.75
C ALA A 279 2.81 -14.20 11.48
N ARG A 280 2.82 -13.81 12.75
CA ARG A 280 1.64 -13.51 13.55
C ARG A 280 1.36 -12.00 13.51
N ILE A 281 0.11 -11.60 13.30
CA ILE A 281 -0.31 -10.22 13.51
C ILE A 281 -0.49 -10.00 15.01
N LYS A 282 0.37 -9.18 15.60
CA LYS A 282 0.41 -8.94 17.05
C LYS A 282 -0.58 -7.84 17.46
N SER A 283 -0.59 -6.73 16.72
CA SER A 283 -1.48 -5.61 17.00
C SER A 283 -1.65 -4.69 15.80
N ILE A 284 -2.62 -3.80 15.91
CA ILE A 284 -2.94 -2.79 14.89
C ILE A 284 -3.14 -1.41 15.54
N GLY A 285 -2.91 -0.36 14.75
CA GLY A 285 -3.14 1.02 15.16
C GLY A 285 -3.67 1.86 14.01
N VAL A 286 -4.68 2.70 14.29
CA VAL A 286 -5.20 3.71 13.35
C VAL A 286 -5.39 5.00 14.13
N ALA A 287 -5.02 6.14 13.54
CA ALA A 287 -5.14 7.44 14.16
C ALA A 287 -5.53 8.51 13.14
N GLY A 288 -6.18 9.58 13.60
CA GLY A 288 -6.42 10.79 12.85
C GLY A 288 -5.43 11.89 13.25
N VAL A 289 -5.10 12.75 12.30
CA VAL A 289 -4.28 13.95 12.47
C VAL A 289 -4.89 15.10 11.67
N ASP A 290 -4.37 16.31 11.84
CA ASP A 290 -4.78 17.45 11.02
C ASP A 290 -4.58 17.14 9.51
N PRO A 291 -5.61 17.28 8.67
CA PRO A 291 -5.52 17.04 7.23
C PRO A 291 -4.41 17.80 6.51
N ALA A 292 -4.08 19.02 6.98
CA ALA A 292 -2.99 19.82 6.43
C ALA A 292 -1.60 19.19 6.62
N TYR A 293 -1.48 18.25 7.57
CA TYR A 293 -0.25 17.53 7.92
C TYR A 293 -0.45 16.02 7.88
N MET A 294 -1.20 15.52 6.87
CA MET A 294 -1.54 14.10 6.76
C MET A 294 -0.30 13.19 6.83
N GLY A 295 0.84 13.68 6.36
CA GLY A 295 2.10 12.94 6.32
C GLY A 295 2.59 12.44 7.68
N ILE A 296 2.17 13.10 8.79
CA ILE A 296 2.58 12.69 10.15
C ILE A 296 1.67 11.60 10.77
N GLY A 297 0.62 11.19 10.07
CA GLY A 297 -0.31 10.15 10.53
C GLY A 297 0.32 8.84 11.00
N PRO A 298 1.44 8.36 10.41
CA PRO A 298 2.16 7.18 10.88
C PRO A 298 2.59 7.25 12.34
N VAL A 299 2.93 8.43 12.86
CA VAL A 299 3.42 8.60 14.24
C VAL A 299 2.39 8.13 15.28
N PRO A 300 1.20 8.74 15.39
CA PRO A 300 0.22 8.29 16.38
C PRO A 300 -0.35 6.90 16.05
N ALA A 301 -0.39 6.47 14.79
CA ALA A 301 -0.83 5.13 14.41
C ALA A 301 0.16 4.06 14.91
N THR A 302 1.46 4.28 14.72
CA THR A 302 2.53 3.41 15.22
C THR A 302 2.52 3.36 16.76
N GLN A 303 2.47 4.49 17.43
CA GLN A 303 2.37 4.55 18.90
C GLN A 303 1.18 3.75 19.43
N LYS A 304 0.02 3.83 18.74
CA LYS A 304 -1.16 3.05 19.11
C LYS A 304 -0.97 1.55 18.87
N ALA A 305 -0.34 1.14 17.76
CA ALA A 305 -0.04 -0.27 17.50
C ALA A 305 0.93 -0.83 18.55
N LEU A 306 1.99 -0.10 18.88
CA LEU A 306 2.96 -0.47 19.91
C LEU A 306 2.29 -0.62 21.29
N LYS A 307 1.48 0.37 21.68
CA LYS A 307 0.71 0.31 22.94
C LYS A 307 -0.19 -0.93 23.00
N ASN A 308 -0.93 -1.21 21.92
CA ASN A 308 -1.81 -2.37 21.85
C ASN A 308 -1.05 -3.69 21.86
N GLY A 309 0.16 -3.73 21.29
CA GLY A 309 1.06 -4.89 21.29
C GLY A 309 1.88 -5.04 22.56
N GLN A 310 1.89 -4.03 23.46
CA GLN A 310 2.75 -3.94 24.64
C GLN A 310 4.24 -4.06 24.29
N ILE A 311 4.67 -3.32 23.25
CA ILE A 311 6.02 -3.30 22.69
C ILE A 311 6.52 -1.86 22.67
N GLU A 312 7.81 -1.68 22.92
CA GLU A 312 8.49 -0.39 22.78
C GLU A 312 9.04 -0.23 21.35
N ILE A 313 9.21 1.01 20.89
CA ILE A 313 9.69 1.30 19.52
C ILE A 313 11.10 0.72 19.27
N GLY A 314 11.94 0.68 20.31
CA GLY A 314 13.30 0.14 20.25
C GLY A 314 13.36 -1.38 20.01
N ASP A 315 12.30 -2.11 20.34
CA ASP A 315 12.21 -3.57 20.16
C ASP A 315 11.93 -3.96 18.70
N ILE A 316 11.54 -3.01 17.85
CA ILE A 316 11.27 -3.28 16.43
C ILE A 316 12.59 -3.46 15.69
N ASP A 317 12.69 -4.57 14.98
CA ASP A 317 13.89 -4.92 14.20
C ASP A 317 13.88 -4.31 12.80
N VAL A 318 12.69 -4.20 12.18
CA VAL A 318 12.55 -3.72 10.81
C VAL A 318 11.21 -2.98 10.61
N PHE A 319 11.26 -1.88 9.86
CA PHE A 319 10.10 -1.07 9.51
C PHE A 319 9.90 -1.03 7.99
N GLU A 320 8.65 -1.12 7.57
CA GLU A 320 8.19 -0.64 6.26
C GLU A 320 7.31 0.58 6.47
N LEU A 321 7.89 1.75 6.30
CA LEU A 321 7.24 3.05 6.33
C LEU A 321 6.96 3.49 4.90
N ASN A 322 5.69 3.58 4.52
CA ASN A 322 5.33 4.02 3.17
C ASN A 322 5.87 5.42 2.87
N GLU A 323 6.65 5.54 1.80
CA GLU A 323 7.28 6.78 1.36
C GLU A 323 6.37 7.50 0.36
N ALA A 324 5.25 8.07 0.82
CA ALA A 324 4.45 8.91 -0.07
C ALA A 324 5.26 10.13 -0.53
N PHE A 325 6.02 10.70 0.41
CA PHE A 325 6.98 11.78 0.20
C PHE A 325 8.17 11.62 1.13
N ALA A 326 9.37 11.98 0.68
CA ALA A 326 10.57 11.94 1.53
C ALA A 326 10.42 12.85 2.77
N ALA A 327 9.87 14.06 2.61
CA ALA A 327 9.59 14.98 3.72
C ALA A 327 8.76 14.29 4.83
N GLN A 328 7.72 13.57 4.45
CA GLN A 328 6.84 12.86 5.38
C GLN A 328 7.56 11.69 6.05
N ALA A 329 8.31 10.88 5.30
CA ALA A 329 9.00 9.72 5.85
C ALA A 329 10.08 10.15 6.85
N VAL A 330 10.89 11.14 6.49
CA VAL A 330 11.93 11.70 7.36
C VAL A 330 11.32 12.29 8.64
N ALA A 331 10.25 13.09 8.54
CA ALA A 331 9.56 13.64 9.70
C ALA A 331 9.02 12.55 10.63
N CYS A 332 8.46 11.46 10.09
CA CYS A 332 7.98 10.35 10.90
C CYS A 332 9.12 9.60 11.61
N MET A 333 10.26 9.41 10.95
CA MET A 333 11.43 8.77 11.58
C MET A 333 11.99 9.63 12.71
N ASP A 334 12.10 10.94 12.51
CA ASP A 334 12.56 11.88 13.54
C ASP A 334 11.63 11.88 14.77
N GLU A 335 10.31 12.00 14.56
CA GLU A 335 9.30 12.05 15.63
C GLU A 335 9.19 10.73 16.42
N LEU A 336 9.44 9.60 15.77
CA LEU A 336 9.43 8.28 16.40
C LEU A 336 10.81 7.84 16.91
N ALA A 337 11.84 8.63 16.66
CA ALA A 337 13.25 8.30 16.97
C ALA A 337 13.65 6.91 16.42
N ILE A 338 13.24 6.60 15.18
CA ILE A 338 13.56 5.33 14.50
C ILE A 338 14.98 5.41 13.91
N ASP A 339 15.76 4.36 14.10
CA ASP A 339 17.04 4.18 13.40
C ASP A 339 16.79 4.01 11.88
N PRO A 340 17.31 4.92 11.02
CA PRO A 340 17.12 4.84 9.58
C PRO A 340 17.61 3.53 8.94
N SER A 341 18.57 2.84 9.58
CA SER A 341 19.09 1.55 9.10
C SER A 341 18.08 0.41 9.19
N LYS A 342 17.02 0.58 9.99
CA LYS A 342 15.93 -0.38 10.14
C LYS A 342 14.75 -0.11 9.20
N VAL A 343 14.78 0.97 8.40
CA VAL A 343 13.64 1.43 7.60
C VAL A 343 13.83 1.11 6.13
N ASN A 344 12.82 0.44 5.53
CA ASN A 344 12.71 0.20 4.09
C ASN A 344 14.02 -0.37 3.51
N ASN A 345 14.49 -1.49 4.07
CA ASN A 345 15.80 -2.05 3.75
C ASN A 345 15.94 -2.52 2.29
N ASN A 346 14.81 -2.75 1.61
CA ASN A 346 14.74 -3.09 0.19
C ASN A 346 14.24 -1.93 -0.68
N GLY A 347 14.30 -0.68 -0.18
CA GLY A 347 13.70 0.48 -0.83
C GLY A 347 12.20 0.59 -0.56
N GLY A 348 11.66 1.80 -0.59
CA GLY A 348 10.26 2.08 -0.32
C GLY A 348 9.51 2.61 -1.54
N SER A 349 8.41 3.32 -1.32
CA SER A 349 7.49 3.72 -2.40
C SER A 349 8.04 4.79 -3.35
N ILE A 350 9.06 5.54 -2.95
CA ILE A 350 9.76 6.46 -3.88
C ILE A 350 10.47 5.67 -4.99
N ALA A 351 11.01 4.50 -4.64
CA ALA A 351 11.62 3.60 -5.61
C ALA A 351 10.59 2.67 -6.26
N ILE A 352 9.85 1.88 -5.46
CA ILE A 352 8.97 0.80 -5.94
C ILE A 352 7.69 1.34 -6.56
N GLY A 353 7.11 2.41 -5.98
CA GLY A 353 5.82 2.97 -6.38
C GLY A 353 4.72 2.83 -5.32
N HIS A 354 3.61 3.58 -5.55
CA HIS A 354 2.52 3.72 -4.58
C HIS A 354 1.12 3.54 -5.22
N PRO A 355 0.76 2.33 -5.68
CA PRO A 355 -0.62 2.03 -6.09
C PRO A 355 -1.52 2.04 -4.86
N LEU A 356 -2.32 3.10 -4.65
CA LEU A 356 -2.95 3.48 -3.38
C LEU A 356 -3.60 2.30 -2.65
N GLY A 357 -4.59 1.66 -3.28
CA GLY A 357 -5.35 0.57 -2.68
C GLY A 357 -4.55 -0.70 -2.39
N ALA A 358 -3.47 -0.95 -3.14
CA ALA A 358 -2.60 -2.11 -2.97
C ALA A 358 -1.45 -1.86 -1.98
N SER A 359 -1.05 -0.60 -1.78
CA SER A 359 0.22 -0.24 -1.11
C SER A 359 0.36 -0.80 0.29
N GLY A 360 -0.72 -0.80 1.10
CA GLY A 360 -0.65 -1.32 2.46
C GLY A 360 -0.30 -2.80 2.52
N THR A 361 -0.87 -3.61 1.62
CA THR A 361 -0.53 -5.04 1.50
C THR A 361 0.84 -5.21 0.85
N ARG A 362 1.23 -4.35 -0.12
CA ARG A 362 2.53 -4.37 -0.77
C ARG A 362 3.67 -4.14 0.23
N ILE A 363 3.60 -3.10 1.09
CA ILE A 363 4.63 -2.86 2.10
C ILE A 363 4.69 -4.01 3.11
N SER A 364 3.53 -4.59 3.46
CA SER A 364 3.49 -5.77 4.32
C SER A 364 4.13 -6.99 3.66
N ALA A 365 3.98 -7.17 2.33
CA ALA A 365 4.64 -8.26 1.61
C ALA A 365 6.16 -8.13 1.70
N THR A 366 6.71 -6.96 1.37
CA THR A 366 8.16 -6.72 1.45
C THR A 366 8.68 -6.93 2.88
N LEU A 367 7.97 -6.42 3.90
CA LEU A 367 8.32 -6.62 5.31
C LEU A 367 8.37 -8.10 5.70
N LEU A 368 7.31 -8.84 5.39
CA LEU A 368 7.16 -10.23 5.82
C LEU A 368 8.12 -11.17 5.08
N HIS A 369 8.43 -10.90 3.82
CA HIS A 369 9.46 -11.66 3.10
C HIS A 369 10.86 -11.38 3.62
N GLN A 370 11.19 -10.15 4.05
CA GLN A 370 12.45 -9.86 4.76
C GLN A 370 12.53 -10.64 6.08
N MET A 371 11.47 -10.63 6.89
CA MET A 371 11.40 -11.37 8.16
C MET A 371 11.53 -12.88 7.94
N LYS A 372 10.87 -13.43 6.92
CA LYS A 372 10.95 -14.85 6.55
C LYS A 372 12.38 -15.26 6.16
N LYS A 373 13.08 -14.43 5.37
CA LYS A 373 14.47 -14.68 4.94
C LYS A 373 15.48 -14.53 6.08
N ASN A 374 15.17 -13.72 7.09
CA ASN A 374 16.05 -13.48 8.23
C ASN A 374 15.34 -13.73 9.58
N PRO A 375 15.45 -14.95 10.13
CA PRO A 375 14.81 -15.30 11.40
C PRO A 375 15.27 -14.50 12.63
N LYS A 376 16.34 -13.68 12.49
CA LYS A 376 16.76 -12.75 13.55
C LYS A 376 15.84 -11.54 13.68
N LEU A 377 15.12 -11.18 12.61
CA LEU A 377 14.11 -10.13 12.63
C LEU A 377 12.85 -10.68 13.30
N LYS A 378 12.67 -10.40 14.59
CA LYS A 378 11.56 -10.94 15.39
C LYS A 378 10.31 -10.08 15.31
N LEU A 379 10.47 -8.77 15.30
CA LEU A 379 9.37 -7.80 15.26
C LEU A 379 9.51 -6.88 14.06
N GLY A 380 8.46 -6.80 13.26
CA GLY A 380 8.36 -5.93 12.10
C GLY A 380 7.11 -5.05 12.16
N LEU A 381 7.21 -3.82 11.67
CA LEU A 381 6.11 -2.88 11.68
C LEU A 381 5.91 -2.24 10.30
N ALA A 382 4.70 -2.42 9.74
CA ALA A 382 4.27 -1.71 8.53
C ALA A 382 3.40 -0.50 8.92
N THR A 383 3.73 0.68 8.41
CA THR A 383 2.96 1.92 8.70
C THR A 383 2.90 2.85 7.52
N MET A 384 1.83 3.64 7.44
CA MET A 384 1.64 4.57 6.33
C MET A 384 0.74 5.75 6.68
N CYS A 385 1.01 6.89 6.02
CA CYS A 385 0.14 8.06 6.01
C CYS A 385 -1.05 7.85 5.07
N ILE A 386 -2.09 8.63 5.28
CA ILE A 386 -3.35 8.53 4.56
C ILE A 386 -3.85 9.94 4.28
N GLY A 387 -4.27 10.20 3.07
CA GLY A 387 -4.91 11.47 2.70
C GLY A 387 -6.04 11.85 3.66
N VAL A 388 -6.32 13.15 3.75
CA VAL A 388 -7.32 13.72 4.67
C VAL A 388 -6.95 13.48 6.16
N GLY A 389 -5.65 13.34 6.48
CA GLY A 389 -5.16 13.38 7.86
C GLY A 389 -5.40 12.11 8.68
N GLN A 390 -4.88 10.96 8.24
CA GLN A 390 -4.92 9.72 9.02
C GLN A 390 -3.59 8.97 8.93
N GLY A 391 -3.41 7.97 9.79
CA GLY A 391 -2.34 6.99 9.73
C GLY A 391 -2.80 5.60 10.10
N SER A 392 -2.09 4.59 9.63
CA SER A 392 -2.38 3.17 9.90
C SER A 392 -1.09 2.40 10.13
N ALA A 393 -1.11 1.43 11.04
CA ALA A 393 0.04 0.58 11.35
C ALA A 393 -0.39 -0.85 11.70
N ILE A 394 0.43 -1.83 11.32
CA ILE A 394 0.32 -3.24 11.75
C ILE A 394 1.68 -3.67 12.32
N LEU A 395 1.64 -4.27 13.51
CA LEU A 395 2.79 -4.90 14.15
C LEU A 395 2.74 -6.41 13.91
N PHE A 396 3.82 -6.95 13.36
CA PHE A 396 4.00 -8.38 13.09
C PHE A 396 5.07 -8.98 14.00
N GLU A 397 4.89 -10.24 14.34
CA GLU A 397 5.87 -11.09 15.01
C GLU A 397 6.23 -12.24 14.08
N ASN A 398 7.53 -12.46 13.87
CA ASN A 398 8.05 -13.54 13.01
C ASN A 398 7.62 -14.91 13.58
N ALA A 399 7.12 -15.77 12.71
CA ALA A 399 6.67 -17.11 13.10
C ALA A 399 7.64 -18.21 12.62
N GLN A 400 8.82 -17.81 12.07
CA GLN A 400 9.87 -18.74 11.62
C GLN A 400 10.85 -19.11 12.73
#